data_4b56bbeefe5d126bc4d0bb3ef59087f3
#
_entry.id   4b56bbeefe5d126bc4d0bb3ef59087f3
#
_cell.length_a   1.000
_cell.length_b   1.000
_cell.length_c   1.000
_cell.angle_alpha   90.00
_cell.angle_beta   90.00
_cell.angle_gamma   90.00
#
_symmetry.space_group_name_H-M   'P 1'
#
loop_
_entity.id
_entity.type
_entity.pdbx_description
1 polymer ?
#
loop_
_entity_poly.entity_id
_entity_poly.type
_entity_poly.pdbx_seq_one_letter_code
_entity_poly.pdbx_strand_id
1 'polypeptide(L)' 'MSRLRARKVKLFLHDDSINTMQYVIDTLSSVIPGCNTLKAESIAVIVHNKGKCQIYHGNLKESIYLYAQLIKYGLHVSVQ' A
#
# COMPACT_ATOMS: atom_id res chain seq x y z
N MET A 1 14.58 -5.61 22.61
CA MET A 1 13.93 -5.38 21.33
C MET A 1 14.88 -4.71 20.34
N SER A 2 14.89 -5.17 19.12
CA SER A 2 15.73 -4.59 18.08
C SER A 2 15.24 -3.18 17.69
N ARG A 3 16.16 -2.27 17.42
CA ARG A 3 15.84 -0.95 16.89
C ARG A 3 15.08 -1.07 15.55
N LEU A 4 15.43 -2.08 14.75
CA LEU A 4 14.76 -2.31 13.47
C LEU A 4 13.28 -2.63 13.64
N ARG A 5 12.91 -3.39 14.68
CA ARG A 5 11.51 -3.69 14.97
C ARG A 5 10.72 -2.46 15.35
N ALA A 6 11.32 -1.54 16.09
CA ALA A 6 10.67 -0.33 16.55
C ALA A 6 10.63 0.75 15.46
N ARG A 7 11.42 0.59 14.40
CA ARG A 7 11.51 1.57 13.32
C ARG A 7 10.17 1.67 12.59
N LYS A 8 9.69 2.89 12.41
CA LYS A 8 8.48 3.16 11.62
C LYS A 8 8.86 3.45 10.19
N VAL A 9 8.12 2.88 9.28
CA VAL A 9 8.28 3.12 7.84
C VAL A 9 6.92 3.33 7.21
N LYS A 10 6.94 3.87 6.00
CA LYS A 10 5.73 4.16 5.23
C LYS A 10 5.75 3.35 3.94
N LEU A 11 4.58 2.88 3.54
CA LEU A 11 4.39 2.25 2.24
C LEU A 11 3.67 3.24 1.33
N PHE A 12 4.16 3.36 0.11
CA PHE A 12 3.56 4.20 -0.92
C PHE A 12 3.15 3.36 -2.11
N LEU A 13 1.92 3.55 -2.55
CA LEU A 13 1.43 2.96 -3.79
C LEU A 13 1.72 3.92 -4.93
N HIS A 14 2.24 3.40 -6.04
CA HIS A 14 2.55 4.18 -7.23
C HIS A 14 1.60 3.84 -8.36
N ASP A 15 1.31 4.83 -9.20
CA ASP A 15 0.48 4.63 -10.37
C ASP A 15 1.14 3.66 -11.35
N ASP A 16 0.33 2.88 -12.05
CA ASP A 16 0.78 2.02 -13.13
C ASP A 16 -0.30 1.93 -14.20
N SER A 17 0.11 1.49 -15.39
CA SER A 17 -0.78 1.43 -16.55
C SER A 17 -1.38 0.03 -16.75
N ILE A 18 -1.07 -0.92 -15.89
CA ILE A 18 -1.46 -2.32 -16.08
C ILE A 18 -2.68 -2.69 -15.25
N ASN A 19 -2.66 -2.34 -13.94
CA ASN A 19 -3.74 -2.70 -13.04
C ASN A 19 -4.93 -1.75 -13.18
N THR A 20 -6.14 -2.32 -13.22
CA THR A 20 -7.36 -1.50 -13.22
C THR A 20 -7.54 -0.86 -11.85
N MET A 21 -8.27 0.25 -11.81
CA MET A 21 -8.60 0.91 -10.56
C MET A 21 -9.38 -0.03 -9.62
N GLN A 22 -10.31 -0.81 -10.15
CA GLN A 22 -11.09 -1.76 -9.36
C GLN A 22 -10.20 -2.84 -8.74
N TYR A 23 -9.25 -3.35 -9.51
CA TYR A 23 -8.30 -4.34 -9.00
C TYR A 23 -7.48 -3.78 -7.84
N VAL A 24 -7.01 -2.55 -7.99
CA VAL A 24 -6.24 -1.86 -6.94
C VAL A 24 -7.10 -1.69 -5.68
N ILE A 25 -8.34 -1.24 -5.83
CA ILE A 25 -9.27 -1.06 -4.72
C ILE A 25 -9.49 -2.38 -3.97
N ASP A 26 -9.78 -3.44 -4.72
CA ASP A 26 -10.05 -4.75 -4.13
C ASP A 26 -8.82 -5.29 -3.39
N THR A 27 -7.65 -5.11 -3.99
CA THR A 27 -6.40 -5.59 -3.38
C THR A 27 -6.09 -4.82 -2.09
N LEU A 28 -6.17 -3.49 -2.12
CA LEU A 28 -5.89 -2.67 -0.95
C LEU A 28 -6.84 -2.99 0.20
N SER A 29 -8.14 -3.11 -0.09
CA SER A 29 -9.13 -3.39 0.95
C SER A 29 -8.99 -4.80 1.53
N SER A 30 -8.42 -5.73 0.77
CA SER A 30 -8.19 -7.10 1.24
C SER A 30 -6.90 -7.24 2.03
N VAL A 31 -5.86 -6.48 1.68
CA VAL A 31 -4.50 -6.67 2.23
C VAL A 31 -4.17 -5.72 3.37
N ILE A 32 -4.54 -4.44 3.23
CA ILE A 32 -4.11 -3.42 4.19
C ILE A 32 -5.06 -3.38 5.40
N PRO A 33 -4.55 -3.58 6.63
CA PRO A 33 -5.39 -3.50 7.83
C PRO A 33 -6.04 -2.13 7.95
N GLY A 34 -7.34 -2.10 8.25
CA GLY A 34 -8.09 -0.86 8.44
C GLY A 34 -8.42 -0.12 7.15
N CYS A 35 -8.09 -0.68 6.00
CA CYS A 35 -8.40 -0.06 4.71
C CYS A 35 -9.71 -0.64 4.17
N ASN A 36 -10.82 0.06 4.42
CA ASN A 36 -12.10 -0.35 3.86
C ASN A 36 -12.20 0.09 2.38
N THR A 37 -13.27 -0.31 1.71
CA THR A 37 -13.49 0.00 0.29
C THR A 37 -13.45 1.50 0.03
N LEU A 38 -14.10 2.29 0.87
CA LEU A 38 -14.16 3.74 0.69
C LEU A 38 -12.78 4.38 0.76
N LYS A 39 -11.97 3.96 1.73
CA LYS A 39 -10.59 4.43 1.85
C LYS A 39 -9.75 3.99 0.67
N ALA A 40 -9.92 2.74 0.22
CA ALA A 40 -9.20 2.21 -0.94
C ALA A 40 -9.54 2.98 -2.21
N GLU A 41 -10.81 3.35 -2.39
CA GLU A 41 -11.23 4.19 -3.52
C GLU A 41 -10.54 5.55 -3.49
N SER A 42 -10.47 6.18 -2.33
CA SER A 42 -9.80 7.47 -2.17
C SER A 42 -8.32 7.37 -2.52
N ILE A 43 -7.66 6.32 -2.07
CA ILE A 43 -6.25 6.06 -2.39
C ILE A 43 -6.07 5.89 -3.90
N ALA A 44 -6.91 5.09 -4.53
CA ALA A 44 -6.82 4.83 -5.96
C ALA A 44 -6.97 6.11 -6.79
N VAL A 45 -7.89 6.99 -6.40
CA VAL A 45 -8.08 8.28 -7.06
C VAL A 45 -6.85 9.17 -6.90
N ILE A 46 -6.29 9.24 -5.69
CA ILE A 46 -5.09 10.05 -5.42
C ILE A 46 -3.90 9.54 -6.25
N VAL A 47 -3.69 8.22 -6.27
CA VAL A 47 -2.61 7.62 -7.04
C VAL A 47 -2.76 7.92 -8.52
N HIS A 48 -3.96 7.78 -9.05
CA HIS A 48 -4.22 8.06 -10.47
C HIS A 48 -3.93 9.52 -10.83
N ASN A 49 -4.29 10.45 -9.95
CA ASN A 49 -4.16 11.87 -10.23
C ASN A 49 -2.78 12.45 -9.87
N LYS A 50 -2.15 11.93 -8.82
CA LYS A 50 -0.90 12.49 -8.29
C LYS A 50 0.32 11.59 -8.46
N GLY A 51 0.12 10.37 -8.91
CA GLY A 51 1.20 9.43 -9.17
C GLY A 51 1.58 8.53 -8.02
N LYS A 52 1.32 8.93 -6.79
CA LYS A 52 1.57 8.10 -5.61
C LYS A 52 0.73 8.53 -4.42
N CYS A 53 0.57 7.62 -3.47
CA CYS A 53 -0.16 7.88 -2.23
C CYS A 53 0.37 6.99 -1.12
N GLN A 54 0.51 7.52 0.08
CA GLN A 54 0.85 6.72 1.25
C GLN A 54 -0.34 5.81 1.57
N ILE A 55 -0.08 4.51 1.75
CA ILE A 55 -1.12 3.52 2.01
C ILE A 55 -1.01 2.86 3.39
N TYR A 56 0.14 3.00 4.04
CA TYR A 56 0.35 2.38 5.34
C TYR A 56 1.51 3.06 6.07
N HIS A 57 1.43 3.09 7.39
CA HIS A 57 2.51 3.55 8.25
C HIS A 57 2.54 2.62 9.46
N GLY A 58 3.65 1.97 9.69
CA GLY A 58 3.78 1.03 10.79
C GLY A 58 5.22 0.59 11.00
N ASN A 59 5.41 -0.41 11.85
CA ASN A 59 6.75 -0.91 12.11
C ASN A 59 7.32 -1.64 10.88
N LEU A 60 8.63 -1.77 10.86
CA LEU A 60 9.35 -2.35 9.73
C LEU A 60 8.88 -3.77 9.42
N LYS A 61 8.70 -4.60 10.44
CA LYS A 61 8.31 -6.00 10.25
C LYS A 61 6.96 -6.13 9.55
N GLU A 62 5.95 -5.42 10.04
CA GLU A 62 4.62 -5.45 9.44
C GLU A 62 4.63 -4.84 8.05
N SER A 63 5.36 -3.76 7.87
CA SER A 63 5.44 -3.08 6.58
C SER A 63 6.09 -3.96 5.52
N ILE A 64 7.13 -4.70 5.87
CA ILE A 64 7.77 -5.65 4.93
C ILE A 64 6.80 -6.76 4.55
N TYR A 65 6.04 -7.28 5.51
CA TYR A 65 5.04 -8.30 5.22
C TYR A 65 4.00 -7.79 4.24
N LEU A 66 3.44 -6.60 4.49
CA LEU A 66 2.43 -6.01 3.63
C LEU A 66 3.01 -5.68 2.25
N TYR A 67 4.22 -5.14 2.21
CA TYR A 67 4.92 -4.88 0.96
C TYR A 67 5.01 -6.15 0.11
N ALA A 68 5.43 -7.26 0.72
CA ALA A 68 5.56 -8.53 0.01
C ALA A 68 4.22 -9.01 -0.54
N GLN A 69 3.14 -8.86 0.23
CA GLN A 69 1.80 -9.23 -0.23
C GLN A 69 1.36 -8.38 -1.41
N LEU A 70 1.56 -7.06 -1.35
CA LEU A 70 1.16 -6.17 -2.42
C LEU A 70 1.95 -6.40 -3.70
N ILE A 71 3.25 -6.65 -3.59
CA ILE A 71 4.08 -7.01 -4.74
C ILE A 71 3.62 -8.33 -5.36
N LYS A 72 3.26 -9.30 -4.53
CA LYS A 72 2.73 -10.58 -4.99
C LYS A 72 1.46 -10.40 -5.83
N TYR A 73 0.62 -9.44 -5.48
CA TYR A 73 -0.59 -9.12 -6.25
C TYR A 73 -0.33 -8.19 -7.44
N GLY A 74 0.92 -7.84 -7.68
CA GLY A 74 1.31 -7.07 -8.86
C GLY A 74 1.20 -5.56 -8.73
N LEU A 75 1.03 -5.04 -7.52
CA LEU A 75 0.99 -3.60 -7.32
C LEU A 75 2.40 -3.01 -7.24
N HIS A 76 2.54 -1.76 -7.61
CA HIS A 76 3.79 -1.02 -7.54
C HIS A 76 3.85 -0.26 -6.23
N VAL A 77 4.67 -0.74 -5.30
CA VAL A 77 4.75 -0.21 -3.94
C VAL A 77 6.21 0.04 -3.57
N SER A 78 6.45 1.11 -2.83
CA SER A 78 7.78 1.40 -2.28
C SER A 78 7.71 1.55 -0.76
N VAL A 79 8.84 1.33 -0.10
CA VAL A 79 9.01 1.50 1.34
C VAL A 79 9.86 2.75 1.56
N GLN A 80 9.38 3.64 2.40
CA GLN A 80 10.11 4.87 2.73
C GLN A 80 10.13 5.17 4.22
#